data_8bdb55c53e21a7d1a064054e70adc30f
#
_entry.id   8bdb55c53e21a7d1a064054e70adc30f
#
_cell.length_a   1.000
_cell.length_b   1.000
_cell.length_c   1.000
_cell.angle_alpha   90.00
_cell.angle_beta   90.00
_cell.angle_gamma   90.00
#
_symmetry.space_group_name_H-M   'P 1'
#
loop_
_entity.id
_entity.type
_entity.pdbx_description
1 polymer ?
#
loop_
_entity_poly.entity_id
_entity_poly.type
_entity_poly.pdbx_seq_one_letter_code
_entity_poly.pdbx_strand_id
1 'polypeptide(L)'
;MCLNLKKEKEVVTAVQTLPAAGVSQSVMPMQTAAASAMSVASADSEEKAAGTKPAEQEGFLVKSPLVGTFYAAPAEDAAPYVAVGDTVKKGQTVAIVEAMKLMNDIESDFDGTVAEILVENGEMVEYGQPLFRIA
;
A
#
# COMPACT_ATOMS: atom_id res chain seq x y z
N MET A 1 -22.39 19.91 -42.04
CA MET A 1 -22.32 18.46 -42.26
C MET A 1 -21.49 17.83 -41.16
N CYS A 2 -22.14 17.30 -40.18
CA CYS A 2 -21.46 16.55 -39.11
C CYS A 2 -21.29 15.10 -39.58
N LEU A 3 -20.09 14.74 -39.95
CA LEU A 3 -19.74 13.36 -40.19
C LEU A 3 -19.51 12.68 -38.83
N ASN A 4 -20.53 11.99 -38.37
CA ASN A 4 -20.49 11.17 -37.19
C ASN A 4 -19.84 9.83 -37.56
N LEU A 5 -18.51 9.77 -37.47
CA LEU A 5 -17.78 8.54 -37.61
C LEU A 5 -17.90 7.79 -36.29
N LYS A 6 -18.95 7.01 -36.13
CA LYS A 6 -19.05 5.98 -35.14
C LYS A 6 -18.04 4.90 -35.47
N LYS A 7 -16.94 4.96 -34.80
CA LYS A 7 -15.96 3.88 -34.83
C LYS A 7 -16.49 2.76 -33.96
N GLU A 8 -17.17 1.82 -34.57
CA GLU A 8 -17.47 0.55 -33.90
C GLU A 8 -16.16 -0.16 -33.60
N LYS A 9 -15.89 -0.33 -32.32
CA LYS A 9 -14.87 -1.26 -31.88
C LYS A 9 -15.46 -2.65 -32.01
N GLU A 10 -15.04 -3.38 -33.01
CA GLU A 10 -15.24 -4.81 -33.05
C GLU A 10 -14.57 -5.43 -31.82
N VAL A 11 -15.39 -5.94 -30.95
CA VAL A 11 -14.95 -6.80 -29.86
C VAL A 11 -14.65 -8.16 -30.48
N VAL A 12 -13.41 -8.40 -30.81
CA VAL A 12 -12.97 -9.74 -31.18
C VAL A 12 -12.94 -10.57 -29.91
N THR A 13 -14.00 -11.33 -29.72
CA THR A 13 -14.03 -12.38 -28.69
C THR A 13 -13.12 -13.50 -29.15
N ALA A 14 -11.88 -13.47 -28.71
CA ALA A 14 -10.99 -14.60 -28.86
C ALA A 14 -11.40 -15.67 -27.83
N VAL A 15 -12.17 -16.63 -28.29
CA VAL A 15 -12.41 -17.84 -27.53
C VAL A 15 -11.11 -18.67 -27.60
N GLN A 16 -10.30 -18.56 -26.56
CA GLN A 16 -9.21 -19.51 -26.39
C GLN A 16 -9.76 -20.78 -25.76
N THR A 17 -9.94 -21.78 -26.60
CA THR A 17 -10.13 -23.14 -26.15
C THR A 17 -8.83 -23.63 -25.53
N LEU A 18 -8.87 -23.90 -24.25
CA LEU A 18 -7.81 -24.61 -23.53
C LEU A 18 -7.91 -26.10 -23.84
N PRO A 19 -6.86 -26.72 -24.32
CA PRO A 19 -6.81 -28.17 -24.35
C PRO A 19 -6.51 -28.70 -22.95
N ALA A 20 -7.44 -29.39 -22.39
CA ALA A 20 -7.20 -30.22 -21.22
C ALA A 20 -6.38 -31.45 -21.65
N ALA A 21 -5.20 -31.60 -21.14
CA ALA A 21 -4.49 -32.88 -21.11
C ALA A 21 -3.34 -32.80 -20.11
N GLY A 22 -3.29 -33.75 -19.23
CA GLY A 22 -2.13 -34.04 -18.43
C GLY A 22 -2.40 -34.31 -16.96
N VAL A 23 -3.11 -35.37 -16.67
CA VAL A 23 -3.04 -36.04 -15.39
C VAL A 23 -1.67 -36.71 -15.30
N SER A 24 -0.79 -36.16 -14.49
CA SER A 24 0.38 -36.91 -14.04
C SER A 24 0.28 -37.04 -12.54
N GLN A 25 -0.16 -38.21 -12.13
CA GLN A 25 0.03 -38.70 -10.78
C GLN A 25 1.51 -38.91 -10.56
N SER A 26 2.08 -38.19 -9.64
CA SER A 26 3.42 -38.47 -9.13
C SER A 26 3.28 -38.88 -7.69
N VAL A 27 3.61 -40.13 -7.51
CA VAL A 27 3.61 -40.89 -6.29
C VAL A 27 4.60 -40.29 -5.30
N MET A 28 4.15 -40.06 -4.07
CA MET A 28 5.04 -39.77 -2.95
C MET A 28 5.80 -41.00 -2.50
N PRO A 29 7.07 -40.93 -2.24
CA PRO A 29 7.71 -41.86 -1.32
C PRO A 29 7.66 -41.28 0.09
N MET A 30 6.98 -42.01 0.90
CA MET A 30 7.02 -41.98 2.34
C MET A 30 8.44 -42.34 2.81
N GLN A 31 9.11 -41.49 3.51
CA GLN A 31 10.29 -41.87 4.27
C GLN A 31 10.13 -41.49 5.72
N THR A 32 9.85 -42.51 6.48
CA THR A 32 10.02 -42.57 7.92
C THR A 32 11.50 -42.55 8.27
N ALA A 33 11.90 -41.66 9.11
CA ALA A 33 13.05 -41.89 9.95
C ALA A 33 12.89 -41.11 11.23
N ALA A 34 12.87 -41.90 12.25
CA ALA A 34 12.83 -41.59 13.64
C ALA A 34 14.13 -40.97 14.15
N ALA A 35 13.97 -40.41 15.32
CA ALA A 35 14.92 -40.40 16.46
C ALA A 35 15.60 -39.07 16.74
N SER A 36 15.14 -38.56 17.88
CA SER A 36 15.95 -38.18 19.03
C SER A 36 17.05 -37.15 18.85
N ALA A 37 16.81 -36.01 19.43
CA ALA A 37 17.73 -35.47 20.43
C ALA A 37 17.00 -34.33 21.19
N MET A 38 16.73 -34.65 22.43
CA MET A 38 16.52 -33.64 23.45
C MET A 38 17.78 -32.77 23.54
N SER A 39 17.62 -31.51 23.35
CA SER A 39 18.54 -30.54 23.92
C SER A 39 17.68 -29.43 24.52
N VAL A 40 17.53 -29.57 25.82
CA VAL A 40 17.04 -28.52 26.68
C VAL A 40 18.14 -27.46 26.74
N ALA A 41 17.94 -26.38 26.02
CA ALA A 41 18.67 -25.16 26.29
C ALA A 41 17.63 -24.10 26.63
N SER A 42 17.46 -23.92 27.90
CA SER A 42 16.90 -22.73 28.46
C SER A 42 17.74 -21.55 27.98
N ALA A 43 17.30 -20.86 26.98
CA ALA A 43 17.75 -19.53 26.73
C ALA A 43 16.58 -18.63 27.09
N ASP A 44 16.65 -18.15 28.30
CA ASP A 44 16.03 -16.93 28.73
C ASP A 44 16.49 -15.81 27.78
N SER A 45 15.72 -15.61 26.74
CA SER A 45 15.81 -14.42 25.91
C SER A 45 14.66 -13.55 26.35
N GLU A 46 14.92 -12.74 27.34
CA GLU A 46 14.25 -11.48 27.45
C GLU A 46 14.38 -10.81 26.09
N GLU A 47 13.43 -11.05 25.24
CA GLU A 47 13.14 -10.20 24.12
C GLU A 47 12.64 -8.87 24.71
N LYS A 48 13.62 -8.10 25.14
CA LYS A 48 13.50 -6.68 25.24
C LYS A 48 13.10 -6.23 23.84
N ALA A 49 11.81 -6.13 23.61
CA ALA A 49 11.30 -5.34 22.54
C ALA A 49 11.89 -3.93 22.74
N ALA A 50 13.05 -3.76 22.15
CA ALA A 50 13.59 -2.44 21.94
C ALA A 50 12.55 -1.79 21.04
N GLY A 51 11.62 -1.05 21.66
CA GLY A 51 10.91 -0.03 20.97
C GLY A 51 11.98 0.78 20.30
N THR A 52 12.20 0.51 19.05
CA THR A 52 12.93 1.39 18.19
C THR A 52 12.12 2.67 18.27
N LYS A 53 12.53 3.56 19.13
CA LYS A 53 12.17 4.95 18.98
C LYS A 53 12.45 5.24 17.52
N PRO A 54 11.47 5.65 16.72
CA PRO A 54 11.80 6.19 15.42
C PRO A 54 12.88 7.23 15.71
N ALA A 55 14.05 7.03 15.14
CA ALA A 55 15.06 8.07 15.17
C ALA A 55 14.30 9.34 14.85
N GLU A 56 14.41 10.35 15.68
CA GLU A 56 13.91 11.69 15.40
C GLU A 56 14.61 12.15 14.14
N GLN A 57 14.12 11.64 13.03
CA GLN A 57 14.53 12.11 11.73
C GLN A 57 13.84 13.46 11.63
N GLU A 58 14.65 14.47 11.63
CA GLU A 58 14.23 15.85 11.49
C GLU A 58 13.31 15.94 10.27
N GLY A 59 12.11 16.42 10.46
CA GLY A 59 11.10 16.53 9.42
C GLY A 59 9.75 16.90 10.00
N PHE A 60 8.92 17.42 9.15
CA PHE A 60 7.57 17.81 9.51
C PHE A 60 6.60 16.67 9.18
N LEU A 61 5.62 16.46 10.04
CA LEU A 61 4.59 15.44 9.84
C LEU A 61 3.31 16.09 9.31
N VAL A 62 2.85 15.61 8.16
CA VAL A 62 1.51 15.90 7.65
C VAL A 62 0.56 14.93 8.33
N LYS A 63 -0.39 15.45 9.08
CA LYS A 63 -1.35 14.67 9.86
C LYS A 63 -2.73 14.70 9.23
N SER A 64 -3.49 13.64 9.45
CA SER A 64 -4.88 13.61 9.00
C SER A 64 -5.76 14.60 9.79
N PRO A 65 -6.52 15.47 9.11
CA PRO A 65 -7.43 16.40 9.79
C PRO A 65 -8.77 15.76 10.15
N LEU A 66 -9.00 14.49 9.79
CA LEU A 66 -10.25 13.81 10.03
C LEU A 66 -10.06 12.29 10.06
N VAL A 67 -11.10 11.59 10.49
CA VAL A 67 -11.16 10.12 10.51
C VAL A 67 -11.76 9.63 9.21
N GLY A 68 -11.11 8.68 8.56
CA GLY A 68 -11.59 8.09 7.33
C GLY A 68 -10.63 7.12 6.70
N THR A 69 -10.85 6.81 5.42
CA THR A 69 -9.98 5.93 4.65
C THR A 69 -9.02 6.77 3.81
N PHE A 70 -7.73 6.48 3.95
CA PHE A 70 -6.67 7.15 3.21
C PHE A 70 -6.53 6.59 1.79
N TYR A 71 -6.40 7.48 0.82
CA TYR A 71 -6.06 7.15 -0.55
C TYR A 71 -4.91 8.02 -1.04
N ALA A 72 -3.86 7.38 -1.53
CA ALA A 72 -2.70 8.08 -2.09
C ALA A 72 -2.97 8.66 -3.49
N ALA A 73 -4.02 8.19 -4.15
CA ALA A 73 -4.41 8.59 -5.50
C ALA A 73 -5.91 8.91 -5.57
N PRO A 74 -6.36 9.72 -6.54
CA PRO A 74 -7.78 10.06 -6.68
C PRO A 74 -8.65 8.87 -7.13
N ALA A 75 -8.05 7.84 -7.70
CA ALA A 75 -8.71 6.61 -8.11
C ALA A 75 -7.70 5.45 -8.08
N GLU A 76 -8.20 4.21 -8.04
CA GLU A 76 -7.35 3.02 -8.02
C GLU A 76 -6.40 2.92 -9.22
N ASP A 77 -6.86 3.35 -10.38
CA ASP A 77 -6.08 3.33 -11.62
C ASP A 77 -5.27 4.62 -11.87
N ALA A 78 -5.37 5.59 -10.97
CA ALA A 78 -4.67 6.86 -11.09
C ALA A 78 -3.30 6.82 -10.44
N ALA A 79 -2.39 7.66 -10.97
CA ALA A 79 -1.11 7.86 -10.35
C ALA A 79 -1.28 8.52 -8.96
N PRO A 80 -0.45 8.17 -7.98
CA PRO A 80 -0.48 8.81 -6.68
C PRO A 80 -0.15 10.30 -6.80
N TYR A 81 -0.72 11.09 -5.89
CA TYR A 81 -0.44 12.53 -5.86
C TYR A 81 1.02 12.84 -5.60
N VAL A 82 1.64 12.07 -4.72
CA VAL A 82 3.05 12.18 -4.36
C VAL A 82 3.65 10.81 -4.10
N ALA A 83 4.94 10.70 -4.31
CA ALA A 83 5.75 9.54 -3.97
C ALA A 83 6.91 9.95 -3.07
N VAL A 84 7.55 8.98 -2.43
CA VAL A 84 8.77 9.22 -1.66
C VAL A 84 9.84 9.83 -2.58
N GLY A 85 10.39 10.95 -2.18
CA GLY A 85 11.36 11.72 -2.94
C GLY A 85 10.78 12.88 -3.75
N ASP A 86 9.46 13.01 -3.82
CA ASP A 86 8.79 14.11 -4.50
C ASP A 86 8.84 15.38 -3.67
N THR A 87 8.96 16.51 -4.35
CA THR A 87 8.90 17.82 -3.71
C THR A 87 7.46 18.28 -3.60
N VAL A 88 7.05 18.69 -2.42
CA VAL A 88 5.74 19.22 -2.13
C VAL A 88 5.82 20.63 -1.62
N LYS A 89 4.76 21.39 -1.83
CA LYS A 89 4.61 22.77 -1.33
C LYS A 89 3.43 22.85 -0.37
N LYS A 90 3.49 23.79 0.53
CA LYS A 90 2.38 24.12 1.41
C LYS A 90 1.12 24.41 0.60
N GLY A 91 0.01 23.75 0.94
CA GLY A 91 -1.26 23.84 0.24
C GLY A 91 -1.38 22.93 -0.98
N GLN A 92 -0.36 22.15 -1.29
CA GLN A 92 -0.45 21.14 -2.35
C GLN A 92 -1.19 19.91 -1.86
N THR A 93 -2.16 19.42 -2.64
CA THR A 93 -2.86 18.16 -2.34
C THR A 93 -1.89 16.99 -2.45
N VAL A 94 -1.76 16.23 -1.38
CA VAL A 94 -0.85 15.08 -1.27
C VAL A 94 -1.56 13.75 -1.15
N ALA A 95 -2.83 13.76 -0.74
CA ALA A 95 -3.65 12.57 -0.60
C ALA A 95 -5.13 12.93 -0.50
N ILE A 96 -5.96 11.91 -0.40
CA ILE A 96 -7.39 12.03 -0.14
C ILE A 96 -7.75 11.16 1.06
N VAL A 97 -8.64 11.66 1.92
CA VAL A 97 -9.28 10.87 2.97
C VAL A 97 -10.78 10.87 2.73
N GLU A 98 -11.33 9.68 2.54
CA GLU A 98 -12.77 9.49 2.45
C GLU A 98 -13.36 9.39 3.84
N ALA A 99 -14.20 10.34 4.19
CA ALA A 99 -14.94 10.38 5.43
C ALA A 99 -16.41 10.71 5.16
N MET A 100 -17.33 9.97 5.77
CA MET A 100 -18.78 10.20 5.63
C MET A 100 -19.26 10.28 4.17
N LYS A 101 -18.75 9.41 3.29
CA LYS A 101 -19.05 9.38 1.85
C LYS A 101 -18.59 10.62 1.07
N LEU A 102 -17.70 11.40 1.65
CA LEU A 102 -17.10 12.58 1.01
C LEU A 102 -15.60 12.37 0.87
N MET A 103 -15.08 12.72 -0.29
CA MET A 103 -13.65 12.75 -0.56
C MET A 103 -13.10 14.11 -0.12
N ASN A 104 -12.18 14.09 0.83
CA ASN A 104 -11.54 15.28 1.36
C ASN A 104 -10.09 15.31 0.94
N ASP A 105 -9.69 16.38 0.27
CA ASP A 105 -8.30 16.58 -0.12
C ASP A 105 -7.45 16.90 1.10
N ILE A 106 -6.34 16.20 1.22
CA ILE A 106 -5.34 16.43 2.25
C ILE A 106 -4.21 17.23 1.64
N GLU A 107 -3.97 18.40 2.18
CA GLU A 107 -2.94 19.31 1.73
C GLU A 107 -1.71 19.23 2.63
N SER A 108 -0.55 19.45 2.06
CA SER A 108 0.67 19.58 2.84
C SER A 108 0.67 20.89 3.63
N ASP A 109 0.98 20.82 4.91
CA ASP A 109 1.15 22.00 5.77
C ASP A 109 2.55 22.61 5.63
N PHE A 110 3.45 21.93 4.93
CA PHE A 110 4.86 22.28 4.86
C PHE A 110 5.41 22.16 3.45
N ASP A 111 6.42 22.96 3.16
CA ASP A 111 7.23 22.82 1.95
C ASP A 111 8.39 21.87 2.21
N GLY A 112 8.71 21.02 1.26
CA GLY A 112 9.85 20.13 1.37
C GLY A 112 9.73 18.90 0.47
N THR A 113 10.47 17.89 0.80
CA THR A 113 10.49 16.61 0.07
C THR A 113 9.85 15.52 0.91
N VAL A 114 9.01 14.69 0.30
CA VAL A 114 8.43 13.53 0.96
C VAL A 114 9.53 12.55 1.31
N ALA A 115 9.86 12.44 2.57
CA ALA A 115 10.87 11.51 3.06
C ALA A 115 10.31 10.11 3.26
N GLU A 116 9.07 10.02 3.70
CA GLU A 116 8.41 8.75 3.97
C GLU A 116 6.89 8.89 3.93
N ILE A 117 6.24 7.84 3.49
CA ILE A 117 4.78 7.67 3.55
C ILE A 117 4.49 6.67 4.66
N LEU A 118 3.76 7.10 5.68
CA LEU A 118 3.56 6.35 6.92
C LEU A 118 2.30 5.48 6.91
N VAL A 119 1.47 5.58 5.88
CA VAL A 119 0.21 4.86 5.72
C VAL A 119 0.11 4.26 4.32
N GLU A 120 -0.68 3.20 4.20
CA GLU A 120 -0.92 2.54 2.94
C GLU A 120 -2.22 3.02 2.28
N ASN A 121 -2.29 2.84 0.96
CA ASN A 121 -3.49 3.16 0.19
C ASN A 121 -4.66 2.26 0.62
N GLY A 122 -5.77 2.85 0.99
CA GLY A 122 -6.95 2.15 1.50
C GLY A 122 -6.93 1.88 3.01
N GLU A 123 -5.93 2.38 3.72
CA GLU A 123 -5.83 2.26 5.17
C GLU A 123 -6.77 3.24 5.88
N MET A 124 -7.38 2.78 6.96
CA MET A 124 -8.16 3.65 7.81
C MET A 124 -7.24 4.49 8.71
N VAL A 125 -7.47 5.78 8.70
CA VAL A 125 -6.69 6.75 9.48
C VAL A 125 -7.56 7.49 10.47
N GLU A 126 -6.94 7.92 11.56
CA GLU A 126 -7.58 8.68 12.62
C GLU A 126 -7.16 10.14 12.59
N TYR A 127 -7.95 10.97 13.28
CA TYR A 127 -7.62 12.38 13.46
C TYR A 127 -6.25 12.55 14.13
N GLY A 128 -5.38 13.34 13.49
CA GLY A 128 -4.04 13.61 14.00
C GLY A 128 -3.02 12.49 13.73
N GLN A 129 -3.41 11.42 13.04
CA GLN A 129 -2.49 10.36 12.64
C GLN A 129 -1.51 10.89 11.59
N PRO A 130 -0.19 10.67 11.76
CA PRO A 130 0.79 11.05 10.75
C PRO A 130 0.59 10.26 9.45
N LEU A 131 0.56 10.96 8.33
CA LEU A 131 0.40 10.38 6.99
C LEU A 131 1.72 10.39 6.21
N PHE A 132 2.40 11.52 6.25
CA PHE A 132 3.66 11.75 5.53
C PHE A 132 4.67 12.42 6.43
N ARG A 133 5.93 12.13 6.16
CA ARG A 133 7.05 12.89 6.70
C ARG A 133 7.67 13.72 5.59
N ILE A 134 7.76 15.01 5.80
CA ILE A 134 8.37 15.99 4.90
C ILE A 134 9.71 16.42 5.49
N ALA A 135 10.73 16.28 4.70
CA ALA A 135 12.09 16.66 5.09
C ALA A 135 12.51 17.99 4.43
#